data_e75acbbc1a414c45522a5b6bd106401d
#
_entry.id   e75acbbc1a414c45522a5b6bd106401d
#
_cell.length_a   1.000
_cell.length_b   1.000
_cell.length_c   1.000
_cell.angle_alpha   90.00
_cell.angle_beta   90.00
_cell.angle_gamma   90.00
#
_symmetry.space_group_name_H-M   'P 1'
#
loop_
_entity.id
_entity.type
_entity.pdbx_description
1 polymer ?
#
loop_
_entity_poly.entity_id
_entity_poly.type
_entity_poly.pdbx_seq_one_letter_code
_entity_poly.pdbx_strand_id
1 'polypeptide(L)'
;MTGPQVLIAEDDALLRTFIADMLTERGVRVMQAGDGMQASQMLDDNVGISLLLSDVKMPHMDGYALVEKALTRNSELKVLMMTAHAGDQPPPPALKAREIRTITKPFDMDRMCDRVVDMLARP
;
A
#
# COMPACT_ATOMS: atom_id res chain seq x y z
N MET A 1 -3.71 13.09 17.02
CA MET A 1 -4.23 12.50 15.78
C MET A 1 -4.72 11.09 16.03
N THR A 2 -5.87 10.82 15.53
CA THR A 2 -6.50 9.52 15.65
C THR A 2 -6.72 8.97 14.23
N GLY A 3 -6.87 7.70 14.09
CA GLY A 3 -7.09 7.06 12.82
C GLY A 3 -5.82 6.57 12.14
N PRO A 4 -5.95 5.62 11.21
CA PRO A 4 -4.80 5.01 10.54
C PRO A 4 -4.15 5.97 9.55
N GLN A 5 -2.84 5.83 9.41
CA GLN A 5 -2.05 6.58 8.44
C GLN A 5 -1.77 5.72 7.21
N VAL A 6 -1.60 4.41 7.40
CA VAL A 6 -1.23 3.48 6.34
C VAL A 6 -2.26 2.37 6.27
N LEU A 7 -2.69 2.05 5.05
CA LEU A 7 -3.47 0.85 4.79
C LEU A 7 -2.57 -0.15 4.08
N ILE A 8 -2.47 -1.35 4.64
CA ILE A 8 -1.71 -2.45 4.04
C ILE A 8 -2.69 -3.39 3.36
N ALA A 9 -2.54 -3.58 2.06
CA ALA A 9 -3.35 -4.51 1.28
C ALA A 9 -2.46 -5.66 0.81
N GLU A 10 -2.60 -6.83 1.43
CA GLU A 10 -1.78 -8.00 1.19
C GLU A 10 -2.59 -9.24 1.55
N ASP A 11 -2.68 -10.20 0.64
CA ASP A 11 -3.47 -11.41 0.88
C ASP A 11 -2.74 -12.46 1.73
N ASP A 12 -1.40 -12.41 1.81
CA ASP A 12 -0.64 -13.27 2.71
C ASP A 12 -0.75 -12.71 4.13
N ALA A 13 -1.53 -13.38 4.98
CA ALA A 13 -1.82 -12.90 6.32
C ALA A 13 -0.57 -12.79 7.20
N LEU A 14 0.37 -13.71 7.05
CA LEU A 14 1.61 -13.67 7.84
C LEU A 14 2.47 -12.47 7.46
N LEU A 15 2.66 -12.26 6.17
CA LEU A 15 3.43 -11.12 5.69
C LEU A 15 2.76 -9.81 6.08
N ARG A 16 1.45 -9.73 5.89
CA ARG A 16 0.68 -8.53 6.23
C ARG A 16 0.80 -8.18 7.71
N THR A 17 0.66 -9.18 8.58
CA THR A 17 0.75 -8.97 10.03
C THR A 17 2.16 -8.55 10.42
N PHE A 18 3.17 -9.17 9.83
CA PHE A 18 4.56 -8.83 10.13
C PHE A 18 4.88 -7.38 9.74
N ILE A 19 4.43 -6.96 8.56
CA ILE A 19 4.60 -5.56 8.12
C ILE A 19 3.89 -4.61 9.08
N ALA A 20 2.66 -4.95 9.45
CA ALA A 20 1.86 -4.12 10.36
C ALA A 20 2.56 -3.96 11.70
N ASP A 21 3.10 -5.04 12.25
CA ASP A 21 3.78 -5.00 13.53
C ASP A 21 5.03 -4.13 13.46
N MET A 22 5.81 -4.26 12.41
CA MET A 22 7.03 -3.47 12.26
C MET A 22 6.74 -1.98 12.09
N LEU A 23 5.70 -1.63 11.35
CA LEU A 23 5.31 -0.22 11.20
C LEU A 23 4.76 0.33 12.51
N THR A 24 4.00 -0.47 13.23
CA THR A 24 3.47 -0.07 14.53
C THR A 24 4.60 0.22 15.51
N GLU A 25 5.65 -0.58 15.49
CA GLU A 25 6.82 -0.34 16.33
C GLU A 25 7.51 0.99 16.01
N ARG A 26 7.35 1.47 14.78
CA ARG A 26 7.92 2.76 14.36
C ARG A 26 6.95 3.93 14.60
N GLY A 27 5.86 3.69 15.30
CA GLY A 27 4.89 4.73 15.63
C GLY A 27 3.87 5.02 14.54
N VAL A 28 3.77 4.17 13.53
CA VAL A 28 2.82 4.35 12.43
C VAL A 28 1.50 3.65 12.78
N ARG A 29 0.40 4.34 12.57
CA ARG A 29 -0.93 3.74 12.77
C ARG A 29 -1.33 3.03 11.48
N VAL A 30 -1.61 1.73 11.57
CA VAL A 30 -1.86 0.90 10.41
C VAL A 30 -3.24 0.26 10.44
N MET A 31 -3.75 -0.03 9.25
CA MET A 31 -4.96 -0.78 9.01
C MET A 31 -4.63 -1.88 8.02
N GLN A 32 -5.27 -3.02 8.12
CA GLN A 32 -4.95 -4.19 7.30
C GLN A 32 -6.14 -4.64 6.48
N ALA A 33 -5.89 -4.97 5.22
CA ALA A 33 -6.88 -5.56 4.32
C ALA A 33 -6.30 -6.80 3.67
N GLY A 34 -7.10 -7.84 3.56
CA GLY A 34 -6.68 -9.13 3.00
C GLY A 34 -6.86 -9.24 1.49
N ASP A 35 -7.55 -8.30 0.87
CA ASP A 35 -7.71 -8.26 -0.58
C ASP A 35 -8.05 -6.85 -1.04
N GLY A 36 -8.11 -6.66 -2.36
CA GLY A 36 -8.32 -5.33 -2.92
C GLY A 36 -9.71 -4.77 -2.68
N MET A 37 -10.72 -5.62 -2.62
CA MET A 37 -12.08 -5.13 -2.36
C MET A 37 -12.23 -4.65 -0.93
N GLN A 38 -11.67 -5.38 0.02
CA GLN A 38 -11.67 -4.95 1.42
C GLN A 38 -10.90 -3.64 1.57
N ALA A 39 -9.74 -3.53 0.92
CA ALA A 39 -8.94 -2.32 0.96
C ALA A 39 -9.69 -1.13 0.37
N SER A 40 -10.39 -1.33 -0.73
CA SER A 40 -11.20 -0.29 -1.36
C SER A 40 -12.26 0.23 -0.41
N GLN A 41 -12.94 -0.68 0.29
CA GLN A 41 -13.97 -0.29 1.25
C GLN A 41 -13.36 0.48 2.43
N MET A 42 -12.22 0.04 2.90
CA MET A 42 -11.53 0.73 3.99
C MET A 42 -11.09 2.13 3.61
N LEU A 43 -10.65 2.32 2.38
CA LEU A 43 -10.29 3.65 1.87
C LEU A 43 -11.52 4.56 1.80
N ASP A 44 -12.66 4.01 1.42
CA ASP A 44 -13.91 4.76 1.39
C ASP A 44 -14.33 5.23 2.79
N ASP A 45 -14.12 4.37 3.78
CA ASP A 45 -14.56 4.63 5.16
C ASP A 45 -13.57 5.45 5.98
N ASN A 46 -12.32 5.59 5.52
CA ASN A 46 -11.26 6.22 6.30
C ASN A 46 -10.49 7.24 5.48
N VAL A 47 -10.98 8.46 5.43
CA VAL A 47 -10.38 9.54 4.63
C VAL A 47 -9.01 10.00 5.16
N GLY A 48 -8.64 9.60 6.36
CA GLY A 48 -7.37 10.00 6.97
C GLY A 48 -6.17 9.16 6.55
N ILE A 49 -6.37 8.14 5.72
CA ILE A 49 -5.27 7.30 5.26
C ILE A 49 -4.40 8.12 4.31
N SER A 50 -3.10 8.17 4.61
CA SER A 50 -2.13 8.97 3.86
C SER A 50 -1.30 8.15 2.88
N LEU A 51 -1.19 6.83 3.11
CA LEU A 51 -0.37 5.97 2.28
C LEU A 51 -1.03 4.60 2.13
N LEU A 52 -1.01 4.10 0.90
CA LEU A 52 -1.45 2.74 0.58
C LEU A 52 -0.22 1.90 0.25
N LEU A 53 -0.01 0.83 1.01
CA LEU A 53 1.03 -0.16 0.75
C LEU A 53 0.30 -1.40 0.25
N SER A 54 0.45 -1.73 -1.03
CA SER A 54 -0.35 -2.77 -1.67
C SER A 54 0.47 -3.73 -2.51
N ASP A 55 0.14 -5.01 -2.41
CA ASP A 55 0.63 -6.01 -3.36
C ASP A 55 -0.02 -5.76 -4.73
N VAL A 56 0.69 -6.13 -5.79
CA VAL A 56 0.14 -6.05 -7.15
C VAL A 56 -0.91 -7.13 -7.37
N LYS A 57 -0.61 -8.36 -6.96
CA LYS A 57 -1.52 -9.49 -7.16
C LYS A 57 -2.30 -9.81 -5.91
N MET A 58 -3.62 -9.68 -5.99
CA MET A 58 -4.53 -10.04 -4.91
C MET A 58 -5.81 -10.61 -5.49
N PRO A 59 -6.52 -11.48 -4.72
CA PRO A 59 -7.85 -11.94 -5.14
C PRO A 59 -8.83 -10.78 -5.25
N HIS A 60 -9.83 -10.94 -6.08
CA HIS A 60 -11.00 -10.07 -6.24
C HIS A 60 -10.71 -8.74 -6.93
N MET A 61 -9.64 -8.06 -6.59
CA MET A 61 -9.25 -6.80 -7.22
C MET A 61 -7.74 -6.69 -7.11
N ASP A 62 -7.03 -6.60 -8.23
CA ASP A 62 -5.58 -6.48 -8.17
C ASP A 62 -5.14 -5.11 -7.66
N GLY A 63 -3.85 -5.01 -7.32
CA GLY A 63 -3.33 -3.79 -6.71
C GLY A 63 -3.38 -2.58 -7.62
N TYR A 64 -3.21 -2.77 -8.92
CA TYR A 64 -3.27 -1.64 -9.85
C TYR A 64 -4.69 -1.06 -9.93
N ALA A 65 -5.70 -1.93 -10.00
CA ALA A 65 -7.09 -1.47 -10.00
C ALA A 65 -7.44 -0.74 -8.70
N LEU A 66 -6.95 -1.26 -7.58
CA LEU A 66 -7.14 -0.62 -6.28
C LEU A 66 -6.50 0.77 -6.24
N VAL A 67 -5.28 0.89 -6.75
CA VAL A 67 -4.56 2.17 -6.74
C VAL A 67 -5.25 3.20 -7.65
N GLU A 68 -5.71 2.77 -8.82
CA GLU A 68 -6.45 3.68 -9.73
C GLU A 68 -7.68 4.23 -9.04
N LYS A 69 -8.45 3.37 -8.39
CA LYS A 69 -9.65 3.78 -7.67
C LYS A 69 -9.31 4.71 -6.52
N ALA A 70 -8.27 4.38 -5.76
CA ALA A 70 -7.85 5.17 -4.61
C ALA A 70 -7.39 6.57 -5.02
N LEU A 71 -6.62 6.66 -6.10
CA LEU A 71 -6.11 7.95 -6.57
C LEU A 71 -7.19 8.81 -7.22
N THR A 72 -8.24 8.19 -7.74
CA THR A 72 -9.41 8.93 -8.24
C THR A 72 -10.11 9.65 -7.09
N ARG A 73 -10.15 9.03 -5.92
CA ARG A 73 -10.77 9.62 -4.74
C ARG A 73 -9.87 10.63 -4.03
N ASN A 74 -8.59 10.31 -3.96
CA ASN A 74 -7.62 11.17 -3.30
C ASN A 74 -6.32 11.17 -4.11
N SER A 75 -6.16 12.17 -4.95
CA SER A 75 -5.01 12.28 -5.85
C SER A 75 -3.68 12.50 -5.11
N GLU A 76 -3.74 12.85 -3.83
CA GLU A 76 -2.54 13.09 -3.02
C GLU A 76 -2.13 11.87 -2.20
N LEU A 77 -2.87 10.77 -2.30
CA LEU A 77 -2.54 9.54 -1.59
C LEU A 77 -1.17 9.05 -2.05
N LYS A 78 -0.33 8.72 -1.09
CA LYS A 78 0.99 8.12 -1.38
C LYS A 78 0.82 6.63 -1.57
N VAL A 79 1.56 6.06 -2.51
CA VAL A 79 1.41 4.64 -2.86
C VAL A 79 2.78 3.98 -2.95
N LEU A 80 2.89 2.83 -2.30
CA LEU A 80 4.04 1.94 -2.46
C LEU A 80 3.53 0.57 -2.85
N MET A 81 3.92 0.08 -4.03
CA MET A 81 3.49 -1.22 -4.54
C MET A 81 4.54 -2.28 -4.23
N MET A 82 4.09 -3.47 -3.87
CA MET A 82 4.95 -4.63 -3.66
C MET A 82 4.77 -5.58 -4.83
N THR A 83 5.83 -5.85 -5.58
CA THR A 83 5.78 -6.77 -6.72
C THR A 83 6.50 -8.07 -6.39
N ALA A 84 6.03 -9.18 -6.93
CA ALA A 84 6.62 -10.49 -6.65
C ALA A 84 8.01 -10.64 -7.27
N HIS A 85 8.18 -10.13 -8.47
CA HIS A 85 9.45 -10.17 -9.18
C HIS A 85 9.35 -9.31 -10.45
N ALA A 86 10.47 -9.19 -11.15
CA ALA A 86 10.54 -8.34 -12.35
C ALA A 86 9.63 -8.80 -13.49
N GLY A 87 9.10 -10.03 -13.41
CA GLY A 87 8.18 -10.55 -14.43
C GLY A 87 6.72 -10.20 -14.20
N ASP A 88 6.41 -9.47 -13.13
CA ASP A 88 5.04 -9.04 -12.89
C ASP A 88 4.59 -8.08 -13.99
N GLN A 89 3.28 -8.07 -14.21
CA GLN A 89 2.66 -7.18 -15.18
C GLN A 89 3.03 -5.73 -14.88
N PRO A 90 3.45 -4.96 -15.89
CA PRO A 90 3.77 -3.55 -15.66
C PRO A 90 2.52 -2.75 -15.31
N PRO A 91 2.67 -1.60 -14.64
CA PRO A 91 1.52 -0.76 -14.33
C PRO A 91 0.84 -0.25 -15.59
N PRO A 92 -0.49 -0.05 -15.54
CA PRO A 92 -1.22 0.57 -16.65
C PRO A 92 -0.68 1.97 -16.97
N PRO A 93 -0.87 2.47 -18.19
CA PRO A 93 -0.35 3.78 -18.58
C PRO A 93 -0.74 4.93 -17.63
N ALA A 94 -1.96 4.90 -17.12
CA ALA A 94 -2.43 5.94 -16.21
C ALA A 94 -1.61 6.00 -14.91
N LEU A 95 -1.23 4.85 -14.39
CA LEU A 95 -0.42 4.77 -13.18
C LEU A 95 1.05 5.03 -13.47
N LYS A 96 1.52 4.60 -14.63
CA LYS A 96 2.89 4.83 -15.05
C LYS A 96 3.19 6.34 -15.09
N ALA A 97 2.25 7.13 -15.57
CA ALA A 97 2.40 8.58 -15.64
C ALA A 97 2.47 9.23 -14.26
N ARG A 98 2.02 8.56 -13.21
CA ARG A 98 2.04 9.06 -11.85
C ARG A 98 3.30 8.70 -11.07
N GLU A 99 4.20 7.95 -11.68
CA GLU A 99 5.47 7.55 -11.07
C GLU A 99 5.26 6.82 -9.73
N ILE A 100 4.34 5.85 -9.72
CA ILE A 100 4.07 5.05 -8.53
C ILE A 100 5.33 4.31 -8.11
N ARG A 101 5.67 4.40 -6.83
CA ARG A 101 6.86 3.74 -6.29
C ARG A 101 6.59 2.25 -6.09
N THR A 102 7.60 1.44 -6.36
CA THR A 102 7.50 -0.02 -6.20
C THR A 102 8.68 -0.57 -5.43
N ILE A 103 8.47 -1.73 -4.81
CA ILE A 103 9.54 -2.50 -4.17
C ILE A 103 9.33 -3.96 -4.55
N THR A 104 10.42 -4.66 -4.89
CA THR A 104 10.35 -6.05 -5.38
C THR A 104 10.58 -7.04 -4.25
N LYS A 105 9.76 -8.07 -4.18
CA LYS A 105 9.93 -9.18 -3.25
C LYS A 105 11.02 -10.13 -3.77
N PRO A 106 11.84 -10.72 -2.92
CA PRO A 106 11.91 -10.47 -1.49
C PRO A 106 12.61 -9.13 -1.22
N PHE A 107 12.12 -8.40 -0.25
CA PHE A 107 12.71 -7.11 0.12
C PHE A 107 13.20 -7.15 1.56
N ASP A 108 14.10 -6.23 1.88
CA ASP A 108 14.55 -6.02 3.25
C ASP A 108 13.41 -5.33 4.01
N MET A 109 12.93 -5.98 5.07
CA MET A 109 11.76 -5.48 5.79
C MET A 109 12.04 -4.13 6.45
N ASP A 110 13.22 -3.96 7.02
CA ASP A 110 13.59 -2.68 7.66
C ASP A 110 13.65 -1.56 6.62
N ARG A 111 14.22 -1.82 5.46
CA ARG A 111 14.29 -0.82 4.39
C ARG A 111 12.90 -0.44 3.88
N MET A 112 12.02 -1.43 3.77
CA MET A 112 10.66 -1.15 3.33
C MET A 112 9.94 -0.27 4.34
N CYS A 113 10.06 -0.59 5.63
CA CYS A 113 9.45 0.21 6.68
C CYS A 113 10.05 1.62 6.74
N ASP A 114 11.37 1.74 6.56
CA ASP A 114 12.01 3.05 6.51
C ASP A 114 11.49 3.88 5.35
N ARG A 115 11.26 3.24 4.21
CA ARG A 115 10.71 3.93 3.04
C ARG A 115 9.30 4.45 3.32
N VAL A 116 8.47 3.63 3.96
CA VAL A 116 7.10 4.04 4.33
C VAL A 116 7.15 5.27 5.24
N VAL A 117 7.98 5.20 6.28
CA VAL A 117 8.12 6.32 7.23
C VAL A 117 8.60 7.57 6.51
N ASP A 118 9.59 7.43 5.62
CA ASP A 118 10.12 8.55 4.86
C ASP A 118 9.05 9.16 3.95
N MET A 119 8.27 8.34 3.27
CA MET A 119 7.19 8.82 2.41
C MET A 119 6.12 9.56 3.20
N LEU A 120 5.79 9.08 4.41
CA LEU A 120 4.81 9.75 5.27
C LEU A 120 5.28 11.13 5.73
N ALA A 121 6.59 11.30 5.90
CA ALA A 121 7.17 12.55 6.37
C ALA A 121 7.21 13.62 5.28
N ARG A 122 7.09 13.26 4.01
CA ARG A 122 7.15 14.20 2.90
C ARG A 122 5.79 14.85 2.67
N PRO A 123 5.79 16.15 2.29
CA PRO A 123 4.55 16.83 1.95
C PRO A 123 3.90 16.30 0.68
#